data_60028c6421faad8a428cac1e5a48fbd0
#
_entry.id   60028c6421faad8a428cac1e5a48fbd0
#
_cell.length_a   1.000
_cell.length_b   1.000
_cell.length_c   1.000
_cell.angle_alpha   90.00
_cell.angle_beta   90.00
_cell.angle_gamma   90.00
#
_symmetry.space_group_name_H-M   'P 1'
#
loop_
_entity.id
_entity.type
_entity.pdbx_description
1 polymer ?
#
loop_
_entity_poly.entity_id
_entity_poly.type
_entity_poly.pdbx_seq_one_letter_code
_entity_poly.pdbx_strand_id
1 'polypeptide(L)'
;SLYQGINSTSPTSNQQEFLAPSTPKTEIEAQENRYKSSLGLDSKDVAALVKTGTTAIWRRMPAHMSTTLGNPKLTPNILYYSDSEDNINGNPVIDVLANVSATLKSSPGFTLYHKAKEVAHDNLYLESGSMEGDHYLPGDWRLDKYKFLPMFQHAALNMPGNKWYVYMEDDTYFFWETLYSWLATLNHTKPIMVGSPASRLGEDVAHGGSEFAISGAAMKETFGKDSRLAERWEEYAKEQCCGDQVLSHVLRENGVERYKGLDGGGWAALQSLPHWRIGLGRWNWCSPIMNTHKIHQSDISRLHVYEGGFKARTKVRAPFSHPKRSFGENRMNDLDENVWRIGVG
;
A
#
# COMPACT_ATOMS: atom_id res chain seq x y z
N SER A 1 -30.62 -53.10 -21.38
CA SER A 1 -31.46 -53.01 -22.60
C SER A 1 -31.92 -51.56 -22.79
N LEU A 2 -31.63 -51.06 -24.01
CA LEU A 2 -32.19 -49.84 -24.61
C LEU A 2 -31.70 -48.49 -24.13
N TYR A 3 -30.61 -47.98 -24.76
CA TYR A 3 -30.40 -46.57 -25.01
C TYR A 3 -30.37 -46.35 -26.52
N GLN A 4 -31.43 -45.75 -27.05
CA GLN A 4 -31.47 -45.26 -28.42
C GLN A 4 -30.83 -43.85 -28.46
N GLY A 5 -30.00 -43.64 -29.46
CA GLY A 5 -29.28 -42.39 -29.68
C GLY A 5 -30.21 -41.28 -30.16
N ILE A 6 -29.92 -40.07 -29.71
CA ILE A 6 -30.44 -38.83 -30.27
C ILE A 6 -29.28 -38.11 -30.93
N ASN A 7 -29.26 -38.06 -32.25
CA ASN A 7 -28.39 -37.20 -33.03
C ASN A 7 -28.84 -35.73 -32.85
N SER A 8 -28.03 -34.91 -32.22
CA SER A 8 -28.21 -33.47 -32.22
C SER A 8 -27.15 -32.85 -33.14
N THR A 9 -27.59 -32.33 -34.26
CA THR A 9 -26.83 -31.48 -35.15
C THR A 9 -26.59 -30.14 -34.49
N SER A 10 -25.34 -29.80 -34.22
CA SER A 10 -24.90 -28.50 -33.72
C SER A 10 -24.97 -27.44 -34.82
N PRO A 11 -25.46 -26.23 -34.55
CA PRO A 11 -25.30 -25.13 -35.50
C PRO A 11 -23.87 -24.57 -35.36
N THR A 12 -23.17 -24.48 -36.47
CA THR A 12 -21.87 -23.76 -36.61
C THR A 12 -22.10 -22.28 -36.35
N SER A 13 -21.65 -21.79 -35.18
CA SER A 13 -21.58 -20.37 -34.92
C SER A 13 -20.27 -19.84 -35.53
N ASN A 14 -20.38 -18.98 -36.54
CA ASN A 14 -19.32 -18.12 -37.00
C ASN A 14 -18.94 -17.17 -35.88
N GLN A 15 -17.90 -17.52 -35.10
CA GLN A 15 -17.20 -16.55 -34.27
C GLN A 15 -16.29 -15.74 -35.17
N GLN A 16 -16.72 -14.54 -35.56
CA GLN A 16 -15.80 -13.51 -36.03
C GLN A 16 -14.91 -13.09 -34.86
N GLU A 17 -13.67 -13.58 -34.84
CA GLU A 17 -12.63 -13.04 -34.01
C GLU A 17 -12.41 -11.56 -34.38
N PHE A 18 -12.82 -10.68 -33.49
CA PHE A 18 -12.37 -9.28 -33.51
C PHE A 18 -10.90 -9.24 -33.12
N LEU A 19 -10.03 -9.40 -34.09
CA LEU A 19 -8.61 -9.08 -33.92
C LEU A 19 -8.47 -7.57 -33.71
N ALA A 20 -8.27 -7.17 -32.47
CA ALA A 20 -7.83 -5.82 -32.16
C ALA A 20 -6.47 -5.59 -32.87
N PRO A 21 -6.25 -4.43 -33.50
CA PRO A 21 -4.99 -4.15 -34.17
C PRO A 21 -3.85 -4.22 -33.13
N SER A 22 -2.91 -5.11 -33.35
CA SER A 22 -1.72 -5.27 -32.53
C SER A 22 -0.80 -4.06 -32.73
N THR A 23 -0.83 -3.14 -31.78
CA THR A 23 0.18 -2.07 -31.71
C THR A 23 1.55 -2.74 -31.52
N PRO A 24 2.59 -2.39 -32.27
CA PRO A 24 3.91 -3.00 -32.12
C PRO A 24 4.41 -2.85 -30.66
N LYS A 25 4.85 -3.95 -30.06
CA LYS A 25 5.37 -3.98 -28.68
C LYS A 25 6.44 -2.91 -28.41
N THR A 26 7.23 -2.59 -29.42
CA THR A 26 8.30 -1.56 -29.40
C THR A 26 7.77 -0.13 -29.22
N GLU A 27 6.58 0.20 -29.74
CA GLU A 27 5.99 1.54 -29.54
C GLU A 27 5.40 1.71 -28.14
N ILE A 28 4.81 0.65 -27.59
CA ILE A 28 4.29 0.65 -26.22
C ILE A 28 5.46 0.79 -25.23
N GLU A 29 6.53 0.01 -25.40
CA GLU A 29 7.72 0.08 -24.55
C GLU A 29 8.44 1.42 -24.65
N ALA A 30 8.51 2.01 -25.85
CA ALA A 30 9.11 3.32 -26.05
C ALA A 30 8.25 4.46 -25.46
N GLN A 31 6.92 4.30 -25.46
CA GLN A 31 5.99 5.24 -24.81
C GLN A 31 6.05 5.12 -23.29
N GLU A 32 6.09 3.91 -22.73
CA GLU A 32 6.28 3.66 -21.29
C GLU A 32 7.62 4.22 -20.79
N ASN A 33 8.69 4.05 -21.55
CA ASN A 33 10.00 4.58 -21.19
C ASN A 33 10.05 6.11 -21.27
N ARG A 34 9.38 6.74 -22.24
CA ARG A 34 9.24 8.21 -22.28
C ARG A 34 8.41 8.76 -21.15
N TYR A 35 7.36 8.06 -20.73
CA TYR A 35 6.53 8.45 -19.59
C TYR A 35 7.32 8.37 -18.27
N LYS A 36 8.05 7.27 -18.05
CA LYS A 36 8.93 7.08 -16.88
C LYS A 36 10.04 8.14 -16.83
N SER A 37 10.67 8.47 -17.96
CA SER A 37 11.73 9.49 -18.01
C SER A 37 11.22 10.92 -17.79
N SER A 38 9.95 11.19 -18.08
CA SER A 38 9.36 12.53 -17.89
C SER A 38 9.00 12.86 -16.44
N LEU A 39 8.80 11.83 -15.60
CA LEU A 39 8.40 12.00 -14.20
C LEU A 39 9.57 12.02 -13.21
N GLY A 40 10.78 11.62 -13.62
CA GLY A 40 11.97 11.66 -12.77
C GLY A 40 11.98 10.65 -11.59
N LEU A 41 10.96 9.79 -11.48
CA LEU A 41 10.86 8.71 -10.49
C LEU A 41 10.52 7.39 -11.19
N ASP A 42 11.40 6.40 -11.07
CA ASP A 42 11.16 5.02 -11.53
C ASP A 42 10.58 4.19 -10.37
N SER A 43 9.80 3.15 -10.69
CA SER A 43 9.34 2.17 -9.69
C SER A 43 10.50 1.55 -8.90
N LYS A 44 11.69 1.43 -9.50
CA LYS A 44 12.94 0.97 -8.86
C LYS A 44 13.47 1.92 -7.78
N ASP A 45 13.05 3.17 -7.80
CA ASP A 45 13.44 4.18 -6.80
C ASP A 45 12.61 4.08 -5.51
N VAL A 46 11.60 3.20 -5.49
CA VAL A 46 10.64 3.09 -4.41
C VAL A 46 10.70 1.70 -3.78
N ALA A 47 10.87 1.64 -2.47
CA ALA A 47 10.71 0.42 -1.69
C ALA A 47 9.30 0.36 -1.10
N ALA A 48 8.56 -0.71 -1.37
CA ALA A 48 7.28 -0.98 -0.74
C ALA A 48 7.49 -1.84 0.52
N LEU A 49 7.05 -1.35 1.66
CA LEU A 49 7.16 -2.01 2.95
C LEU A 49 5.76 -2.50 3.36
N VAL A 50 5.47 -3.76 3.11
CA VAL A 50 4.14 -4.34 3.31
C VAL A 50 4.07 -4.98 4.69
N LYS A 51 3.23 -4.44 5.56
CA LYS A 51 2.98 -4.98 6.89
C LYS A 51 1.75 -5.89 6.87
N THR A 52 1.91 -7.06 7.44
CA THR A 52 0.83 -8.03 7.71
C THR A 52 0.95 -8.60 9.13
N GLY A 53 0.16 -9.58 9.45
CA GLY A 53 0.24 -10.33 10.70
C GLY A 53 0.02 -11.82 10.46
N THR A 54 0.52 -12.65 11.37
CA THR A 54 0.43 -14.11 11.28
C THR A 54 -0.99 -14.60 10.98
N THR A 55 -1.97 -14.03 11.66
CA THR A 55 -3.38 -14.45 11.50
C THR A 55 -4.07 -13.86 10.29
N ALA A 56 -3.45 -12.88 9.62
CA ALA A 56 -4.03 -12.16 8.47
C ALA A 56 -3.41 -12.56 7.13
N ILE A 57 -2.13 -12.93 7.11
CA ILE A 57 -1.33 -13.09 5.89
C ILE A 57 -2.00 -13.98 4.83
N TRP A 58 -2.42 -15.19 5.17
CA TRP A 58 -2.99 -16.13 4.21
C TRP A 58 -4.41 -15.78 3.75
N ARG A 59 -5.09 -14.91 4.48
CA ARG A 59 -6.40 -14.39 4.08
C ARG A 59 -6.31 -13.16 3.21
N ARG A 60 -5.30 -12.32 3.39
CA ARG A 60 -5.21 -10.99 2.76
C ARG A 60 -4.20 -10.94 1.61
N MET A 61 -3.00 -11.47 1.82
CA MET A 61 -1.91 -11.34 0.87
C MET A 61 -2.11 -12.05 -0.48
N PRO A 62 -2.80 -13.21 -0.62
CA PRO A 62 -2.97 -13.85 -1.93
C PRO A 62 -3.63 -12.95 -2.98
N ALA A 63 -4.58 -12.09 -2.58
CA ALA A 63 -5.20 -11.14 -3.49
C ALA A 63 -4.18 -10.08 -3.99
N HIS A 64 -3.29 -9.61 -3.13
CA HIS A 64 -2.22 -8.68 -3.51
C HIS A 64 -1.19 -9.34 -4.43
N MET A 65 -0.79 -10.58 -4.12
CA MET A 65 0.19 -11.32 -4.93
C MET A 65 -0.33 -11.64 -6.33
N SER A 66 -1.64 -11.77 -6.51
CA SER A 66 -2.28 -11.97 -7.81
C SER A 66 -2.61 -10.67 -8.56
N THR A 67 -2.32 -9.51 -7.96
CA THR A 67 -2.62 -8.19 -8.51
C THR A 67 -1.37 -7.30 -8.56
N THR A 68 -1.40 -6.19 -7.85
CA THR A 68 -0.37 -5.14 -7.94
C THR A 68 1.00 -5.56 -7.40
N LEU A 69 1.04 -6.27 -6.26
CA LEU A 69 2.30 -6.69 -5.64
C LEU A 69 2.96 -7.89 -6.35
N GLY A 70 2.20 -8.65 -7.14
CA GLY A 70 2.74 -9.70 -8.00
C GLY A 70 3.31 -9.19 -9.32
N ASN A 71 3.25 -7.88 -9.61
CA ASN A 71 3.78 -7.29 -10.82
C ASN A 71 5.16 -6.65 -10.60
N PRO A 72 6.27 -7.33 -10.95
CA PRO A 72 7.63 -6.82 -10.70
C PRO A 72 8.00 -5.58 -11.50
N LYS A 73 7.23 -5.21 -12.52
CA LYS A 73 7.40 -3.93 -13.23
C LYS A 73 6.81 -2.77 -12.46
N LEU A 74 5.74 -3.03 -11.71
CA LEU A 74 5.04 -2.03 -10.93
C LEU A 74 5.68 -1.84 -9.55
N THR A 75 5.98 -2.94 -8.87
CA THR A 75 6.55 -2.94 -7.52
C THR A 75 7.77 -3.88 -7.45
N PRO A 76 8.94 -3.47 -8.02
CA PRO A 76 10.12 -4.32 -8.08
C PRO A 76 10.82 -4.52 -6.73
N ASN A 77 10.69 -3.56 -5.82
CA ASN A 77 11.37 -3.55 -4.52
C ASN A 77 10.34 -3.67 -3.41
N ILE A 78 10.10 -4.89 -2.91
CA ILE A 78 9.13 -5.13 -1.84
C ILE A 78 9.80 -5.88 -0.70
N LEU A 79 9.45 -5.51 0.52
CA LEU A 79 9.74 -6.26 1.74
C LEU A 79 8.41 -6.56 2.45
N TYR A 80 8.22 -7.82 2.81
CA TYR A 80 7.03 -8.28 3.54
C TYR A 80 7.39 -8.49 5.01
N TYR A 81 6.57 -7.95 5.90
CA TYR A 81 6.81 -7.93 7.33
C TYR A 81 5.62 -8.46 8.11
N SER A 82 5.91 -9.30 9.10
CA SER A 82 4.92 -9.90 9.99
C SER A 82 5.48 -10.01 11.42
N ASP A 83 4.72 -10.62 12.30
CA ASP A 83 5.08 -11.09 13.64
C ASP A 83 5.44 -12.58 13.66
N SER A 84 5.61 -13.20 12.51
CA SER A 84 6.17 -14.52 12.30
C SER A 84 6.85 -14.61 10.94
N GLU A 85 7.89 -15.43 10.84
CA GLU A 85 8.46 -15.80 9.56
C GLU A 85 7.48 -16.64 8.76
N ASP A 86 7.43 -16.39 7.45
CA ASP A 86 6.60 -17.13 6.49
C ASP A 86 7.21 -17.02 5.09
N ASN A 87 6.62 -17.68 4.12
CA ASN A 87 6.95 -17.54 2.70
C ASN A 87 5.67 -17.52 1.88
N ILE A 88 5.44 -16.42 1.19
CA ILE A 88 4.28 -16.28 0.33
C ILE A 88 4.69 -16.16 -1.13
N ASN A 89 4.29 -17.14 -1.94
CA ASN A 89 4.59 -17.16 -3.38
C ASN A 89 6.11 -17.00 -3.69
N GLY A 90 6.97 -17.65 -2.88
CA GLY A 90 8.42 -17.56 -3.01
C GLY A 90 9.06 -16.31 -2.42
N ASN A 91 8.27 -15.40 -1.84
CA ASN A 91 8.76 -14.19 -1.20
C ASN A 91 8.87 -14.40 0.32
N PRO A 92 10.05 -14.16 0.92
CA PRO A 92 10.20 -14.28 2.37
C PRO A 92 9.40 -13.20 3.10
N VAL A 93 8.75 -13.61 4.17
CA VAL A 93 8.06 -12.72 5.11
C VAL A 93 8.88 -12.65 6.38
N ILE A 94 9.26 -11.47 6.77
CA ILE A 94 10.22 -11.21 7.83
C ILE A 94 9.49 -11.01 9.15
N ASP A 95 9.85 -11.83 10.16
CA ASP A 95 9.46 -11.57 11.54
C ASP A 95 10.26 -10.39 12.09
N VAL A 96 9.66 -9.20 12.08
CA VAL A 96 10.32 -7.97 12.53
C VAL A 96 10.52 -7.90 14.03
N LEU A 97 9.81 -8.74 14.78
CA LEU A 97 9.88 -8.80 16.23
C LEU A 97 10.88 -9.85 16.74
N ALA A 98 11.46 -10.64 15.84
CA ALA A 98 12.41 -11.70 16.22
C ALA A 98 13.66 -11.16 16.93
N ASN A 99 14.09 -9.93 16.60
CA ASN A 99 15.33 -9.34 17.10
C ASN A 99 15.13 -8.20 18.12
N VAL A 100 13.91 -7.97 18.62
CA VAL A 100 13.69 -7.01 19.70
C VAL A 100 14.31 -7.52 21.02
N SER A 101 14.54 -6.64 21.96
CA SER A 101 15.24 -6.99 23.22
C SER A 101 14.52 -8.09 24.01
N ALA A 102 15.30 -8.86 24.78
CA ALA A 102 14.74 -9.88 25.68
C ALA A 102 13.77 -9.26 26.70
N THR A 103 14.06 -8.05 27.16
CA THR A 103 13.20 -7.29 28.08
C THR A 103 11.84 -7.00 27.45
N LEU A 104 11.81 -6.58 26.19
CA LEU A 104 10.56 -6.32 25.49
C LEU A 104 9.78 -7.63 25.25
N LYS A 105 10.46 -8.71 24.82
CA LYS A 105 9.85 -10.04 24.63
C LYS A 105 9.20 -10.61 25.88
N SER A 106 9.77 -10.35 27.06
CA SER A 106 9.22 -10.81 28.34
C SER A 106 8.10 -9.93 28.89
N SER A 107 7.80 -8.80 28.23
CA SER A 107 6.75 -7.89 28.67
C SER A 107 5.34 -8.45 28.43
N PRO A 108 4.35 -8.08 29.24
CA PRO A 108 2.96 -8.52 29.03
C PRO A 108 2.41 -8.18 27.64
N GLY A 109 2.88 -7.11 27.02
CA GLY A 109 2.50 -6.70 25.65
C GLY A 109 2.89 -7.71 24.59
N PHE A 110 3.87 -8.59 24.85
CA PHE A 110 4.34 -9.61 23.91
C PHE A 110 3.65 -10.98 24.07
N THR A 111 2.72 -11.15 24.99
CA THR A 111 1.95 -12.40 25.11
C THR A 111 1.28 -12.79 23.79
N LEU A 112 0.77 -11.80 23.05
CA LEU A 112 0.15 -12.03 21.72
C LEU A 112 1.18 -12.48 20.68
N TYR A 113 2.42 -11.96 20.74
CA TYR A 113 3.48 -12.41 19.84
C TYR A 113 3.81 -13.90 20.04
N HIS A 114 3.94 -14.35 21.29
CA HIS A 114 4.18 -15.76 21.58
C HIS A 114 3.05 -16.65 21.08
N LYS A 115 1.80 -16.24 21.28
CA LYS A 115 0.64 -16.95 20.74
C LYS A 115 0.61 -16.96 19.21
N ALA A 116 0.98 -15.86 18.56
CA ALA A 116 1.08 -15.79 17.10
C ALA A 116 2.12 -16.78 16.57
N LYS A 117 3.25 -16.93 17.27
CA LYS A 117 4.28 -17.94 16.93
C LYS A 117 3.77 -19.38 17.10
N GLU A 118 2.98 -19.67 18.12
CA GLU A 118 2.34 -20.98 18.30
C GLU A 118 1.37 -21.27 17.15
N VAL A 119 0.50 -20.31 16.79
CA VAL A 119 -0.42 -20.43 15.66
C VAL A 119 0.33 -20.68 14.34
N ALA A 120 1.43 -19.98 14.11
CA ALA A 120 2.26 -20.16 12.91
C ALA A 120 2.94 -21.53 12.90
N HIS A 121 3.54 -21.94 14.02
CA HIS A 121 4.25 -23.21 14.14
C HIS A 121 3.32 -24.40 13.88
N ASP A 122 2.12 -24.38 14.41
CA ASP A 122 1.16 -25.47 14.31
C ASP A 122 0.29 -25.39 13.05
N ASN A 123 0.51 -24.38 12.19
CA ASN A 123 -0.28 -24.11 10.98
C ASN A 123 -1.79 -23.98 11.26
N LEU A 124 -2.19 -23.56 12.44
CA LEU A 124 -3.59 -23.52 12.88
C LEU A 124 -4.42 -22.54 12.04
N TYR A 125 -3.79 -21.50 11.48
CA TYR A 125 -4.46 -20.57 10.57
C TYR A 125 -4.89 -21.21 9.24
N LEU A 126 -4.37 -22.39 8.88
CA LEU A 126 -4.77 -23.14 7.68
C LEU A 126 -5.99 -24.02 7.93
N GLU A 127 -6.20 -24.44 9.17
CA GLU A 127 -7.28 -25.35 9.55
C GLU A 127 -8.62 -24.63 9.78
N SER A 128 -8.60 -23.32 10.00
CA SER A 128 -9.81 -22.55 10.23
C SER A 128 -10.62 -22.33 8.94
N GLY A 129 -11.26 -23.37 8.46
CA GLY A 129 -12.20 -23.30 7.33
C GLY A 129 -13.50 -22.56 7.65
N SER A 130 -13.73 -22.15 8.88
CA SER A 130 -14.86 -21.31 9.30
C SER A 130 -14.38 -19.93 9.70
N MET A 131 -15.10 -18.91 9.30
CA MET A 131 -14.74 -17.48 9.38
C MET A 131 -14.58 -16.95 10.81
N GLU A 132 -14.93 -17.71 11.81
CA GLU A 132 -14.82 -17.38 13.23
C GLU A 132 -14.01 -18.44 13.96
N GLY A 133 -13.06 -19.07 13.25
CA GLY A 133 -12.23 -20.12 13.84
C GLY A 133 -11.46 -19.61 15.05
N ASP A 134 -11.32 -20.47 16.03
CA ASP A 134 -10.66 -20.25 17.32
C ASP A 134 -9.19 -19.79 17.24
N HIS A 135 -8.65 -19.64 16.02
CA HIS A 135 -7.27 -19.27 15.74
C HIS A 135 -7.06 -17.78 15.39
N TYR A 136 -8.14 -17.00 15.30
CA TYR A 136 -8.03 -15.55 15.31
C TYR A 136 -7.59 -15.10 16.69
N LEU A 137 -6.50 -14.32 16.76
CA LEU A 137 -6.03 -13.74 18.00
C LEU A 137 -6.66 -12.35 18.21
N PRO A 138 -7.72 -12.22 19.03
CA PRO A 138 -8.31 -10.92 19.27
C PRO A 138 -7.28 -9.95 19.82
N GLY A 139 -7.11 -8.80 19.15
CA GLY A 139 -6.20 -7.75 19.58
C GLY A 139 -4.76 -7.93 19.14
N ASP A 140 -4.46 -8.81 18.18
CA ASP A 140 -3.12 -8.97 17.57
C ASP A 140 -2.59 -7.66 16.97
N TRP A 141 -3.49 -6.78 16.49
CA TRP A 141 -3.15 -5.43 16.06
C TRP A 141 -2.40 -4.59 17.12
N ARG A 142 -2.48 -4.98 18.40
CA ARG A 142 -1.70 -4.33 19.48
C ARG A 142 -0.21 -4.55 19.35
N LEU A 143 0.22 -5.57 18.61
CA LEU A 143 1.62 -5.80 18.28
C LEU A 143 2.13 -4.79 17.24
N ASP A 144 1.26 -4.18 16.48
CA ASP A 144 1.66 -3.27 15.40
C ASP A 144 2.54 -2.12 15.89
N LYS A 145 2.27 -1.61 17.08
CA LYS A 145 3.09 -0.53 17.66
C LYS A 145 4.57 -0.89 17.81
N TYR A 146 4.87 -2.17 17.96
CA TYR A 146 6.25 -2.67 18.07
C TYR A 146 6.87 -3.01 16.72
N LYS A 147 6.07 -3.20 15.66
CA LYS A 147 6.56 -3.58 14.33
C LYS A 147 7.18 -2.40 13.57
N PHE A 148 6.70 -1.17 13.78
CA PHE A 148 7.07 -0.03 12.95
C PHE A 148 8.57 0.27 12.97
N LEU A 149 9.16 0.51 14.12
CA LEU A 149 10.58 0.87 14.19
C LEU A 149 11.50 -0.25 13.67
N PRO A 150 11.36 -1.53 14.07
CA PRO A 150 12.18 -2.61 13.53
C PRO A 150 12.01 -2.80 12.02
N MET A 151 10.80 -2.61 11.48
CA MET A 151 10.52 -2.71 10.06
C MET A 151 11.30 -1.65 9.26
N PHE A 152 11.24 -0.39 9.68
CA PHE A 152 11.99 0.69 9.01
C PHE A 152 13.49 0.56 9.22
N GLN A 153 13.94 0.10 10.39
CA GLN A 153 15.35 -0.22 10.64
C GLN A 153 15.84 -1.31 9.67
N HIS A 154 15.09 -2.39 9.54
CA HIS A 154 15.43 -3.47 8.61
C HIS A 154 15.46 -2.97 7.16
N ALA A 155 14.47 -2.18 6.74
CA ALA A 155 14.41 -1.63 5.39
C ALA A 155 15.59 -0.69 5.07
N ALA A 156 16.00 0.16 6.01
CA ALA A 156 17.13 1.04 5.84
C ALA A 156 18.45 0.28 5.64
N LEU A 157 18.61 -0.86 6.31
CA LEU A 157 19.82 -1.68 6.25
C LEU A 157 19.86 -2.59 5.02
N ASN A 158 18.70 -3.13 4.59
CA ASN A 158 18.64 -4.14 3.53
C ASN A 158 18.24 -3.57 2.16
N MET A 159 17.63 -2.40 2.11
CA MET A 159 17.29 -1.69 0.86
C MET A 159 17.75 -0.23 0.91
N PRO A 160 19.05 0.06 1.16
CA PRO A 160 19.54 1.42 1.16
C PRO A 160 19.47 2.04 -0.24
N GLY A 161 19.34 3.36 -0.31
CA GLY A 161 19.43 4.09 -1.57
C GLY A 161 18.13 4.29 -2.35
N ASN A 162 17.01 3.75 -1.89
CA ASN A 162 15.73 4.10 -2.47
C ASN A 162 15.40 5.58 -2.23
N LYS A 163 14.74 6.23 -3.20
CA LYS A 163 14.29 7.62 -3.07
C LYS A 163 13.12 7.74 -2.10
N TRP A 164 12.24 6.72 -2.09
CA TRP A 164 11.07 6.66 -1.22
C TRP A 164 10.88 5.26 -0.62
N TYR A 165 10.38 5.22 0.61
CA TYR A 165 9.94 4.02 1.31
C TYR A 165 8.47 4.18 1.62
N VAL A 166 7.64 3.37 0.98
CA VAL A 166 6.18 3.42 1.09
C VAL A 166 5.70 2.35 2.04
N TYR A 167 5.07 2.76 3.12
CA TYR A 167 4.40 1.86 4.05
C TYR A 167 3.02 1.47 3.51
N MET A 168 2.68 0.20 3.63
CA MET A 168 1.42 -0.38 3.18
C MET A 168 0.91 -1.44 4.15
N GLU A 169 -0.38 -1.39 4.50
CA GLU A 169 -1.08 -2.46 5.21
C GLU A 169 -1.69 -3.47 4.22
N ASP A 170 -1.90 -4.71 4.68
CA ASP A 170 -2.41 -5.82 3.87
C ASP A 170 -3.91 -5.72 3.52
N ASP A 171 -4.61 -4.71 4.02
CA ASP A 171 -5.98 -4.36 3.66
C ASP A 171 -6.09 -3.02 2.91
N THR A 172 -5.00 -2.62 2.24
CA THR A 172 -4.91 -1.41 1.43
C THR A 172 -4.68 -1.75 -0.04
N TYR A 173 -5.33 -1.00 -0.95
CA TYR A 173 -5.01 -1.00 -2.37
C TYR A 173 -4.37 0.32 -2.77
N PHE A 174 -3.19 0.25 -3.38
CA PHE A 174 -2.55 1.42 -3.98
C PHE A 174 -2.74 1.48 -5.49
N PHE A 175 -3.07 2.66 -5.98
CA PHE A 175 -2.92 3.04 -7.38
C PHE A 175 -1.46 3.48 -7.61
N TRP A 176 -0.57 2.51 -7.75
CA TRP A 176 0.88 2.73 -7.70
C TRP A 176 1.39 3.79 -8.69
N GLU A 177 0.90 3.79 -9.92
CA GLU A 177 1.34 4.79 -10.91
C GLU A 177 0.92 6.21 -10.51
N THR A 178 -0.25 6.35 -9.91
CA THR A 178 -0.71 7.63 -9.36
C THR A 178 0.17 8.06 -8.19
N LEU A 179 0.51 7.13 -7.29
CA LEU A 179 1.42 7.38 -6.18
C LEU A 179 2.80 7.81 -6.69
N TYR A 180 3.38 7.10 -7.66
CA TYR A 180 4.69 7.44 -8.24
C TYR A 180 4.68 8.82 -8.88
N SER A 181 3.62 9.14 -9.61
CA SER A 181 3.45 10.45 -10.24
C SER A 181 3.42 11.57 -9.19
N TRP A 182 2.78 11.33 -8.06
CA TRP A 182 2.75 12.28 -6.95
C TRP A 182 4.07 12.39 -6.23
N LEU A 183 4.71 11.28 -5.86
CA LEU A 183 6.00 11.27 -5.18
C LEU A 183 7.10 11.93 -6.02
N ALA A 184 7.01 11.84 -7.36
CA ALA A 184 7.91 12.53 -8.28
C ALA A 184 7.84 14.06 -8.18
N THR A 185 6.74 14.62 -7.67
CA THR A 185 6.59 16.07 -7.44
C THR A 185 7.25 16.54 -6.14
N LEU A 186 7.64 15.62 -5.27
CA LEU A 186 8.19 15.90 -3.95
C LEU A 186 9.73 15.72 -3.93
N ASN A 187 10.36 16.43 -3.03
CA ASN A 187 11.82 16.37 -2.92
C ASN A 187 12.28 15.30 -1.91
N HIS A 188 12.66 14.13 -2.43
CA HIS A 188 13.14 12.99 -1.64
C HIS A 188 14.52 13.21 -0.98
N THR A 189 15.27 14.29 -1.37
CA THR A 189 16.55 14.61 -0.75
C THR A 189 16.41 15.45 0.52
N LYS A 190 15.18 15.87 0.85
CA LYS A 190 14.85 16.47 2.15
C LYS A 190 14.37 15.36 3.09
N PRO A 191 14.74 15.41 4.39
CA PRO A 191 14.27 14.44 5.37
C PRO A 191 12.81 14.71 5.75
N ILE A 192 11.88 14.10 5.03
CA ILE A 192 10.44 14.29 5.21
C ILE A 192 9.70 12.96 5.26
N MET A 193 8.59 12.96 6.00
CA MET A 193 7.55 11.94 5.99
C MET A 193 6.30 12.53 5.34
N VAL A 194 5.71 11.84 4.38
CA VAL A 194 4.49 12.27 3.68
C VAL A 194 3.35 11.32 4.00
N GLY A 195 2.28 11.86 4.58
CA GLY A 195 1.12 11.09 5.00
C GLY A 195 0.00 12.02 5.45
N SER A 196 -1.22 11.49 5.50
CA SER A 196 -2.36 12.27 5.96
C SER A 196 -2.22 12.67 7.42
N PRO A 197 -2.56 13.92 7.78
CA PRO A 197 -2.39 14.40 9.14
C PRO A 197 -3.34 13.69 10.11
N ALA A 198 -2.82 13.37 11.27
CA ALA A 198 -3.60 12.97 12.43
C ALA A 198 -2.98 13.58 13.70
N SER A 199 -3.75 13.64 14.76
CA SER A 199 -3.24 13.99 16.08
C SER A 199 -3.38 12.81 17.03
N ARG A 200 -2.30 12.48 17.71
CA ARG A 200 -2.24 11.45 18.75
C ARG A 200 -1.62 12.05 19.99
N LEU A 201 -2.38 12.12 21.08
CA LEU A 201 -1.94 12.73 22.35
C LEU A 201 -1.34 14.15 22.16
N GLY A 202 -1.89 14.93 21.23
CA GLY A 202 -1.40 16.26 20.90
C GLY A 202 -0.22 16.31 19.92
N GLU A 203 0.32 15.19 19.51
CA GLU A 203 1.39 15.12 18.52
C GLU A 203 0.85 15.09 17.09
N ASP A 204 1.54 15.77 16.17
CA ASP A 204 1.29 15.71 14.74
C ASP A 204 1.92 14.44 14.17
N VAL A 205 1.11 13.55 13.63
CA VAL A 205 1.54 12.27 13.10
C VAL A 205 1.04 12.06 11.67
N ALA A 206 1.74 11.24 10.88
CA ALA A 206 1.17 10.68 9.66
C ALA A 206 0.33 9.47 10.05
N HIS A 207 -0.95 9.50 9.71
CA HIS A 207 -1.91 8.46 10.09
C HIS A 207 -1.59 7.12 9.42
N GLY A 208 -1.32 6.08 10.21
CA GLY A 208 -0.92 4.76 9.72
C GLY A 208 -1.93 4.14 8.74
N GLY A 209 -3.22 4.16 9.10
CA GLY A 209 -4.26 3.61 8.24
C GLY A 209 -4.59 4.41 6.97
N SER A 210 -3.96 5.57 6.72
CA SER A 210 -3.98 6.24 5.42
C SER A 210 -2.73 5.96 4.61
N GLU A 211 -1.85 5.13 5.14
CA GLU A 211 -0.53 4.88 4.62
C GLU A 211 0.35 6.14 4.58
N PHE A 212 1.62 5.97 4.32
CA PHE A 212 2.56 7.08 4.21
C PHE A 212 3.82 6.68 3.45
N ALA A 213 4.62 7.66 3.07
CA ALA A 213 5.95 7.44 2.51
C ALA A 213 6.99 8.24 3.29
N ILE A 214 8.20 7.68 3.40
CA ILE A 214 9.36 8.31 4.01
C ILE A 214 10.42 8.53 2.93
N SER A 215 10.98 9.72 2.86
CA SER A 215 12.03 10.04 1.89
C SER A 215 13.32 9.26 2.17
N GLY A 216 14.09 9.02 1.11
CA GLY A 216 15.41 8.39 1.21
C GLY A 216 16.36 9.16 2.14
N ALA A 217 16.28 10.49 2.12
CA ALA A 217 17.06 11.33 3.04
C ALA A 217 16.67 11.07 4.50
N ALA A 218 15.36 10.99 4.81
CA ALA A 218 14.90 10.70 6.16
C ALA A 218 15.38 9.32 6.64
N MET A 219 15.22 8.30 5.80
CA MET A 219 15.69 6.94 6.13
C MET A 219 17.19 6.89 6.39
N LYS A 220 17.98 7.59 5.57
CA LYS A 220 19.43 7.65 5.71
C LYS A 220 19.85 8.36 6.99
N GLU A 221 19.25 9.51 7.30
CA GLU A 221 19.61 10.34 8.46
C GLU A 221 19.11 9.78 9.80
N THR A 222 18.15 8.85 9.78
CA THR A 222 17.59 8.18 10.96
C THR A 222 18.10 6.75 11.09
N PHE A 223 17.38 5.81 10.56
CA PHE A 223 17.64 4.37 10.65
C PHE A 223 18.95 3.94 9.96
N GLY A 224 19.36 4.62 8.89
CA GLY A 224 20.63 4.36 8.21
C GLY A 224 21.84 4.86 8.99
N LYS A 225 21.69 5.95 9.74
CA LYS A 225 22.77 6.53 10.58
C LYS A 225 22.94 5.79 11.90
N ASP A 226 21.84 5.27 12.45
CA ASP A 226 21.84 4.56 13.71
C ASP A 226 21.17 3.18 13.56
N SER A 227 22.00 2.15 13.45
CA SER A 227 21.56 0.76 13.29
C SER A 227 20.83 0.18 14.50
N ARG A 228 20.80 0.87 15.64
CA ARG A 228 20.12 0.48 16.87
C ARG A 228 19.00 1.46 17.25
N LEU A 229 18.58 2.31 16.33
CA LEU A 229 17.53 3.30 16.62
C LEU A 229 16.25 2.63 17.13
N ALA A 230 15.79 1.57 16.48
CA ALA A 230 14.59 0.84 16.89
C ALA A 230 14.69 0.32 18.32
N GLU A 231 15.82 -0.29 18.70
CA GLU A 231 16.05 -0.82 20.06
C GLU A 231 16.02 0.27 21.13
N ARG A 232 16.59 1.43 20.85
CA ARG A 232 16.62 2.54 21.82
C ARG A 232 15.25 3.10 22.17
N TRP A 233 14.28 2.92 21.29
CA TRP A 233 12.92 3.45 21.47
C TRP A 233 11.89 2.37 21.91
N GLU A 234 12.34 1.16 22.26
CA GLU A 234 11.43 0.08 22.68
C GLU A 234 10.64 0.45 23.96
N GLU A 235 11.28 1.09 24.94
CA GLU A 235 10.59 1.50 26.16
C GLU A 235 9.51 2.55 25.87
N TYR A 236 9.83 3.55 25.03
CA TYR A 236 8.84 4.51 24.58
C TYR A 236 7.65 3.82 23.85
N ALA A 237 7.94 2.87 22.97
CA ALA A 237 6.90 2.13 22.24
C ALA A 237 5.94 1.37 23.15
N LYS A 238 6.39 0.88 24.31
CA LYS A 238 5.51 0.22 25.30
C LYS A 238 4.41 1.14 25.80
N GLU A 239 4.75 2.40 26.05
CA GLU A 239 3.87 3.42 26.64
C GLU A 239 2.83 3.95 25.63
N GLN A 240 3.07 3.77 24.32
CA GLN A 240 2.22 4.35 23.27
C GLN A 240 1.10 3.42 22.84
N CYS A 241 0.05 4.00 22.24
CA CYS A 241 -1.06 3.23 21.69
C CYS A 241 -0.74 2.58 20.34
N CYS A 242 0.00 3.30 19.50
CA CYS A 242 -0.06 3.11 18.05
C CYS A 242 1.31 3.24 17.41
N GLY A 243 1.59 2.42 16.39
CA GLY A 243 2.89 2.40 15.72
C GLY A 243 3.18 3.64 14.88
N ASP A 244 2.17 4.23 14.27
CA ASP A 244 2.27 5.48 13.53
C ASP A 244 2.68 6.66 14.42
N GLN A 245 2.19 6.69 15.66
CA GLN A 245 2.62 7.66 16.66
C GLN A 245 4.08 7.44 17.03
N VAL A 246 4.47 6.20 17.38
CA VAL A 246 5.85 5.85 17.74
C VAL A 246 6.81 6.26 16.63
N LEU A 247 6.52 5.89 15.40
CA LEU A 247 7.36 6.21 14.25
C LEU A 247 7.45 7.72 14.01
N SER A 248 6.32 8.43 14.01
CA SER A 248 6.29 9.88 13.78
C SER A 248 7.05 10.64 14.86
N HIS A 249 6.95 10.22 16.13
CA HIS A 249 7.71 10.79 17.25
C HIS A 249 9.22 10.60 17.05
N VAL A 250 9.65 9.36 16.79
CA VAL A 250 11.07 9.04 16.62
C VAL A 250 11.67 9.77 15.42
N LEU A 251 10.95 9.87 14.32
CA LEU A 251 11.38 10.60 13.14
C LEU A 251 11.55 12.09 13.46
N ARG A 252 10.60 12.69 14.16
CA ARG A 252 10.66 14.11 14.55
C ARG A 252 11.83 14.40 15.48
N GLU A 253 12.08 13.54 16.48
CA GLU A 253 13.25 13.65 17.38
C GLU A 253 14.59 13.55 16.63
N ASN A 254 14.57 12.99 15.41
CA ASN A 254 15.73 12.91 14.52
C ASN A 254 15.67 13.94 13.37
N GLY A 255 14.88 15.00 13.49
CA GLY A 255 14.84 16.10 12.54
C GLY A 255 14.04 15.84 11.25
N VAL A 256 13.21 14.79 11.23
CA VAL A 256 12.33 14.50 10.11
C VAL A 256 10.93 15.04 10.39
N GLU A 257 10.46 15.95 9.56
CA GLU A 257 9.14 16.55 9.70
C GLU A 257 8.10 15.89 8.79
N ARG A 258 6.84 15.88 9.23
CA ARG A 258 5.74 15.54 8.35
C ARG A 258 5.53 16.68 7.33
N TYR A 259 5.40 16.29 6.06
CA TYR A 259 5.13 17.23 4.97
C TYR A 259 3.75 17.88 5.13
N LYS A 260 3.72 19.19 5.30
CA LYS A 260 2.50 19.97 5.55
C LYS A 260 1.69 20.29 4.29
N GLY A 261 2.18 19.98 3.11
CA GLY A 261 1.48 20.27 1.85
C GLY A 261 0.17 19.50 1.63
N LEU A 262 -0.12 18.51 2.49
CA LEU A 262 -1.41 17.81 2.52
C LEU A 262 -2.42 18.46 3.51
N ASP A 263 -2.00 19.45 4.29
CA ASP A 263 -2.87 20.15 5.23
C ASP A 263 -3.76 21.16 4.48
N GLY A 264 -4.94 21.42 4.99
CA GLY A 264 -5.80 22.47 4.44
C GLY A 264 -6.54 22.15 3.15
N GLY A 265 -6.81 20.86 2.87
CA GLY A 265 -7.70 20.44 1.78
C GLY A 265 -7.03 19.72 0.60
N GLY A 266 -5.71 19.58 0.60
CA GLY A 266 -4.99 18.70 -0.31
C GLY A 266 -4.97 17.23 0.14
N TRP A 267 -5.62 16.91 1.21
CA TRP A 267 -5.61 15.63 1.93
C TRP A 267 -6.41 14.50 1.25
N ALA A 268 -7.00 14.75 0.10
CA ALA A 268 -7.72 13.73 -0.64
C ALA A 268 -6.83 12.62 -1.23
N ALA A 269 -5.51 12.80 -1.20
CA ALA A 269 -4.60 11.91 -1.90
C ALA A 269 -4.40 10.56 -1.22
N LEU A 270 -4.22 10.52 0.11
CA LEU A 270 -4.06 9.30 0.90
C LEU A 270 -5.28 9.08 1.79
N GLN A 271 -5.92 7.92 1.66
CA GLN A 271 -7.23 7.65 2.25
C GLN A 271 -7.16 6.55 3.31
N SER A 272 -7.66 6.85 4.51
CA SER A 272 -7.85 5.87 5.59
C SER A 272 -9.20 5.14 5.53
N LEU A 273 -9.95 5.34 4.46
CA LEU A 273 -11.32 4.82 4.28
C LEU A 273 -11.41 3.86 3.11
N PRO A 274 -12.33 2.89 3.15
CA PRO A 274 -12.65 2.09 2.00
C PRO A 274 -13.26 2.95 0.88
N HIS A 275 -13.04 2.56 -0.37
CA HIS A 275 -13.39 3.35 -1.55
C HIS A 275 -14.87 3.78 -1.58
N TRP A 276 -15.80 2.95 -1.08
CA TRP A 276 -17.22 3.29 -1.01
C TRP A 276 -17.59 4.33 0.06
N ARG A 277 -16.65 4.66 0.95
CA ARG A 277 -16.82 5.70 1.99
C ARG A 277 -16.05 6.98 1.70
N ILE A 278 -15.27 7.01 0.63
CA ILE A 278 -14.55 8.22 0.24
C ILE A 278 -15.57 9.22 -0.30
N GLY A 279 -15.82 10.27 0.48
CA GLY A 279 -16.72 11.34 0.08
C GLY A 279 -16.08 12.21 -1.00
N LEU A 280 -16.68 12.25 -2.19
CA LEU A 280 -16.28 13.18 -3.24
C LEU A 280 -17.13 14.46 -3.10
N GLY A 281 -16.44 15.56 -2.94
CA GLY A 281 -17.08 16.86 -2.78
C GLY A 281 -16.41 17.93 -3.64
N ARG A 282 -16.96 19.13 -3.58
CA ARG A 282 -16.49 20.29 -4.36
C ARG A 282 -14.97 20.54 -4.29
N TRP A 283 -14.34 20.10 -3.19
CA TRP A 283 -12.94 20.40 -2.91
C TRP A 283 -11.96 19.31 -3.35
N ASN A 284 -12.44 18.08 -3.53
CA ASN A 284 -11.58 16.92 -3.78
C ASN A 284 -11.99 16.05 -4.97
N TRP A 285 -13.08 16.39 -5.66
CA TRP A 285 -13.60 15.57 -6.77
C TRP A 285 -12.59 15.35 -7.91
N CYS A 286 -11.64 16.28 -8.09
CA CYS A 286 -10.58 16.17 -9.10
C CYS A 286 -9.20 15.82 -8.52
N SER A 287 -9.12 15.53 -7.21
CA SER A 287 -7.86 15.10 -6.59
C SER A 287 -7.66 13.61 -6.83
N PRO A 288 -6.48 13.19 -7.31
CA PRO A 288 -6.23 11.77 -7.53
C PRO A 288 -6.25 11.01 -6.21
N ILE A 289 -6.92 9.86 -6.18
CA ILE A 289 -6.89 8.93 -5.07
C ILE A 289 -5.70 8.01 -5.28
N MET A 290 -4.79 7.95 -4.30
CA MET A 290 -3.58 7.14 -4.36
C MET A 290 -3.75 5.78 -3.72
N ASN A 291 -4.64 5.67 -2.75
CA ASN A 291 -4.94 4.41 -2.07
C ASN A 291 -6.37 4.38 -1.53
N THR A 292 -6.77 3.20 -1.08
CA THR A 292 -7.97 2.98 -0.28
C THR A 292 -7.68 1.90 0.75
N HIS A 293 -8.16 2.08 1.99
CA HIS A 293 -7.86 1.25 3.15
C HIS A 293 -9.10 0.55 3.70
N LYS A 294 -8.93 -0.48 4.53
CA LYS A 294 -10.00 -1.31 5.12
C LYS A 294 -10.88 -1.96 4.05
N ILE A 295 -10.25 -2.49 3.04
CA ILE A 295 -10.94 -3.14 1.94
C ILE A 295 -10.83 -4.67 2.03
N HIS A 296 -11.81 -5.34 1.45
CA HIS A 296 -11.83 -6.79 1.36
C HIS A 296 -11.00 -7.26 0.15
N GLN A 297 -10.52 -8.52 0.16
CA GLN A 297 -9.72 -9.10 -0.93
C GLN A 297 -10.45 -9.08 -2.27
N SER A 298 -11.78 -9.26 -2.26
CA SER A 298 -12.59 -9.13 -3.47
C SER A 298 -12.54 -7.72 -4.07
N ASP A 299 -12.38 -6.70 -3.22
CA ASP A 299 -12.29 -5.31 -3.69
C ASP A 299 -10.92 -5.02 -4.27
N ILE A 300 -9.85 -5.61 -3.72
CA ILE A 300 -8.50 -5.55 -4.30
C ILE A 300 -8.55 -6.05 -5.75
N SER A 301 -9.16 -7.22 -5.98
CA SER A 301 -9.31 -7.80 -7.31
C SER A 301 -10.16 -6.93 -8.24
N ARG A 302 -11.29 -6.39 -7.74
CA ARG A 302 -12.18 -5.51 -8.51
C ARG A 302 -11.50 -4.20 -8.89
N LEU A 303 -10.79 -3.56 -7.95
CA LEU A 303 -10.06 -2.32 -8.18
C LEU A 303 -8.93 -2.54 -9.20
N HIS A 304 -8.23 -3.66 -9.14
CA HIS A 304 -7.20 -4.01 -10.11
C HIS A 304 -7.76 -4.17 -11.53
N VAL A 305 -8.87 -4.90 -11.68
CA VAL A 305 -9.57 -5.05 -12.97
C VAL A 305 -10.08 -3.70 -13.47
N TYR A 306 -10.66 -2.88 -12.59
CA TYR A 306 -11.14 -1.54 -12.93
C TYR A 306 -10.00 -0.64 -13.42
N GLU A 307 -8.87 -0.60 -12.69
CA GLU A 307 -7.70 0.19 -13.05
C GLU A 307 -7.14 -0.23 -14.42
N GLY A 308 -6.97 -1.53 -14.67
CA GLY A 308 -6.54 -2.06 -15.95
C GLY A 308 -7.50 -1.74 -17.10
N GLY A 309 -8.81 -1.91 -16.88
CA GLY A 309 -9.85 -1.56 -17.86
C GLY A 309 -9.94 -0.05 -18.12
N PHE A 310 -9.74 0.78 -17.11
CA PHE A 310 -9.71 2.24 -17.27
C PHE A 310 -8.51 2.66 -18.13
N LYS A 311 -7.30 2.16 -17.81
CA LYS A 311 -6.08 2.42 -18.60
C LYS A 311 -6.24 2.00 -20.07
N ALA A 312 -6.85 0.84 -20.31
CA ALA A 312 -7.09 0.35 -21.68
C ALA A 312 -8.08 1.23 -22.47
N ARG A 313 -9.13 1.75 -21.82
CA ARG A 313 -10.16 2.57 -22.49
C ARG A 313 -9.72 4.00 -22.72
N THR A 314 -9.04 4.58 -21.75
CA THR A 314 -8.80 6.03 -21.79
C THR A 314 -7.64 6.40 -22.68
N LYS A 315 -6.72 5.45 -23.03
CA LYS A 315 -5.44 5.78 -23.70
C LYS A 315 -4.84 7.07 -23.10
N VAL A 316 -5.12 7.31 -21.81
CA VAL A 316 -4.91 8.59 -21.18
C VAL A 316 -3.43 8.86 -21.15
N ARG A 317 -3.07 9.74 -22.01
CA ARG A 317 -1.98 10.67 -21.78
C ARG A 317 -2.35 11.46 -20.53
N ALA A 318 -2.04 10.97 -19.36
CA ALA A 318 -2.02 11.81 -18.19
C ALA A 318 -0.57 12.16 -17.89
N PRO A 319 -0.15 13.36 -18.16
CA PRO A 319 0.60 14.04 -17.16
C PRO A 319 -0.42 14.81 -16.33
N PHE A 320 -0.54 14.52 -15.04
CA PHE A 320 -1.00 15.51 -14.10
C PHE A 320 0.03 16.65 -14.09
N SER A 321 -0.02 17.50 -15.11
CA SER A 321 0.46 18.85 -14.94
C SER A 321 -0.52 19.48 -13.96
N HIS A 322 -0.07 19.72 -12.73
CA HIS A 322 -0.77 20.68 -11.89
C HIS A 322 -1.05 21.91 -12.75
N PRO A 323 -2.31 22.29 -12.98
CA PRO A 323 -2.56 23.62 -13.47
C PRO A 323 -1.95 24.53 -12.39
N LYS A 324 -0.89 25.26 -12.75
CA LYS A 324 -0.48 26.44 -11.98
C LYS A 324 -1.76 27.23 -11.81
N ARG A 325 -2.31 27.26 -10.61
CA ARG A 325 -3.45 28.11 -10.29
C ARG A 325 -2.99 29.55 -10.49
N SER A 326 -3.16 30.06 -11.69
CA SER A 326 -3.42 31.48 -11.85
C SER A 326 -4.86 31.67 -11.40
N PHE A 327 -5.05 32.35 -10.28
CA PHE A 327 -6.34 32.91 -9.90
C PHE A 327 -6.74 33.91 -11.02
N GLY A 328 -7.59 33.48 -11.91
CA GLY A 328 -8.18 34.27 -12.98
C GLY A 328 -9.51 33.62 -13.34
N GLU A 329 -10.55 34.40 -13.14
CA GLU A 329 -11.97 34.09 -13.24
C GLU A 329 -12.39 33.47 -14.58
N ASN A 330 -13.46 32.64 -14.50
CA ASN A 330 -14.42 32.27 -15.53
C ASN A 330 -13.99 31.33 -16.66
N ARG A 331 -14.42 30.06 -16.52
CA ARG A 331 -15.41 29.44 -17.45
C ARG A 331 -15.74 28.03 -16.94
N MET A 332 -16.90 27.92 -16.34
CA MET A 332 -17.62 26.67 -16.11
C MET A 332 -18.59 26.54 -17.28
N ASN A 333 -18.27 25.70 -18.26
CA ASN A 333 -19.23 25.03 -19.15
C ASN A 333 -18.43 24.04 -20.00
N ASP A 334 -18.96 22.84 -20.10
CA ASP A 334 -18.47 21.68 -20.86
C ASP A 334 -17.53 20.72 -20.10
N LEU A 335 -18.08 20.01 -19.12
CA LEU A 335 -17.61 18.70 -18.71
C LEU A 335 -18.83 17.78 -18.48
N ASP A 336 -18.88 16.76 -19.29
CA ASP A 336 -19.90 15.71 -19.30
C ASP A 336 -20.05 15.07 -17.90
N GLU A 337 -21.23 15.24 -17.27
CA GLU A 337 -21.56 14.77 -15.92
C GLU A 337 -21.58 13.24 -15.77
N ASN A 338 -21.29 12.48 -16.83
CA ASN A 338 -21.49 11.03 -16.86
C ASN A 338 -20.27 10.17 -16.50
N VAL A 339 -19.11 10.76 -16.15
CA VAL A 339 -17.85 9.99 -16.00
C VAL A 339 -17.67 9.36 -14.61
N TRP A 340 -18.42 9.76 -13.59
CA TRP A 340 -18.12 9.39 -12.17
C TRP A 340 -19.29 8.79 -11.36
N ARG A 341 -20.33 8.29 -12.00
CA ARG A 341 -21.27 7.41 -11.28
C ARG A 341 -20.69 6.00 -11.25
N ILE A 342 -19.98 5.67 -10.16
CA ILE A 342 -19.78 4.28 -9.77
C ILE A 342 -21.18 3.73 -9.49
N GLY A 343 -21.68 2.95 -10.43
CA GLY A 343 -22.96 2.27 -10.28
C GLY A 343 -22.92 1.37 -9.04
N VAL A 344 -23.63 1.76 -8.00
CA VAL A 344 -24.06 0.88 -6.93
C VAL A 344 -25.32 0.22 -7.46
N GLY A 345 -25.17 -1.04 -7.89
CA GLY A 345 -26.22 -1.95 -8.20
C GLY A 345 -25.87 -3.32 -7.65
#